data_433573f4ba31f7fb3347f2c36420696d
#
_entry.id   433573f4ba31f7fb3347f2c36420696d
#
_cell.length_a   1.000
_cell.length_b   1.000
_cell.length_c   1.000
_cell.angle_alpha   90.00
_cell.angle_beta   90.00
_cell.angle_gamma   90.00
#
_symmetry.space_group_name_H-M   'P 1'
#
loop_
_entity.id
_entity.type
_entity.pdbx_description
1 polymer ?
#
loop_
_entity_poly.entity_id
_entity_poly.type
_entity_poly.pdbx_seq_one_letter_code
_entity_poly.pdbx_strand_id
1 'polypeptide(L)'
;MVNSKWSSMKNILFILSIFLCVEGFSQEAFAFFTQNGKRTSYRKLLRKSKKADIVLFGEYHNNPIAHWLEVKLTKDLLGKRSLILGAEMFERDNQDALDGYLQGTIDQKGLDTLARLWKNYKTDYKPWVDLAKREKLPIVATNIPRKYANLVYKKGLQALDTLPSAERKWIVSLPFPYDGNLSQYEKMKKMARHNPENLPMAQAIKDATMAESIETHYKKGSLFLHLNGSYHSDFFQGIYWYLRKRNPNLKILTISTLSQSSLKKLSSEAYGQADFILVVDEDMTGSY
;
A
#
# COMPACT_ATOMS: atom_id res chain seq x y z
N MET A 1 -64.18 -29.18 18.02
CA MET A 1 -63.53 -28.38 16.97
C MET A 1 -62.84 -27.12 17.50
N VAL A 2 -62.11 -27.20 18.62
CA VAL A 2 -61.41 -26.02 19.21
C VAL A 2 -59.90 -26.12 19.22
N ASN A 3 -59.33 -27.33 18.91
CA ASN A 3 -57.88 -27.56 19.05
C ASN A 3 -57.02 -27.29 17.80
N SER A 4 -57.60 -27.02 16.64
CA SER A 4 -56.79 -26.77 15.41
C SER A 4 -56.37 -25.31 15.20
N LYS A 5 -57.07 -24.36 15.75
CA LYS A 5 -56.75 -22.93 15.65
C LYS A 5 -55.60 -22.48 16.55
N TRP A 6 -55.36 -23.16 17.68
CA TRP A 6 -54.29 -22.84 18.62
C TRP A 6 -52.91 -23.33 18.16
N SER A 7 -52.86 -24.42 17.41
CA SER A 7 -51.62 -24.94 16.81
C SER A 7 -51.10 -24.02 15.70
N SER A 8 -52.00 -23.49 14.86
CA SER A 8 -51.66 -22.59 13.77
C SER A 8 -51.14 -21.24 14.25
N MET A 9 -51.72 -20.69 15.31
CA MET A 9 -51.27 -19.40 15.93
C MET A 9 -49.88 -19.54 16.61
N LYS A 10 -49.54 -20.65 17.22
CA LYS A 10 -48.21 -20.87 17.81
C LYS A 10 -47.13 -20.99 16.74
N ASN A 11 -47.41 -21.57 15.60
CA ASN A 11 -46.46 -21.68 14.48
C ASN A 11 -46.24 -20.32 13.77
N ILE A 12 -47.28 -19.47 13.67
CA ILE A 12 -47.17 -18.13 13.11
C ILE A 12 -46.37 -17.21 14.05
N LEU A 13 -46.52 -17.30 15.34
CA LEU A 13 -45.73 -16.55 16.33
C LEU A 13 -44.28 -17.01 16.36
N PHE A 14 -43.99 -18.27 16.14
CA PHE A 14 -42.63 -18.79 16.07
C PHE A 14 -41.89 -18.33 14.77
N ILE A 15 -42.60 -18.29 13.65
CA ILE A 15 -42.04 -17.77 12.38
C ILE A 15 -41.82 -16.25 12.46
N LEU A 16 -42.72 -15.48 13.10
CA LEU A 16 -42.56 -14.04 13.28
C LEU A 16 -41.37 -13.68 14.21
N SER A 17 -41.09 -14.52 15.23
CA SER A 17 -39.97 -14.29 16.15
C SER A 17 -38.61 -14.60 15.49
N ILE A 18 -38.55 -15.44 14.46
CA ILE A 18 -37.32 -15.69 13.70
C ILE A 18 -36.97 -14.51 12.77
N PHE A 19 -37.98 -13.79 12.28
CA PHE A 19 -37.75 -12.61 11.42
C PHE A 19 -37.40 -11.32 12.20
N LEU A 20 -37.61 -11.27 13.51
CA LEU A 20 -37.28 -10.11 14.34
C LEU A 20 -35.85 -10.15 14.93
N CYS A 21 -35.07 -11.18 14.67
CA CYS A 21 -33.74 -11.36 15.25
C CYS A 21 -32.56 -10.99 14.32
N VAL A 22 -32.74 -10.27 13.22
CA VAL A 22 -31.61 -9.91 12.32
C VAL A 22 -31.61 -8.42 11.97
N GLU A 23 -31.62 -7.59 12.97
CA GLU A 23 -30.94 -6.28 12.86
C GLU A 23 -29.80 -6.24 13.87
N GLY A 24 -28.84 -7.11 13.67
CA GLY A 24 -27.52 -6.89 14.23
C GLY A 24 -26.93 -5.67 13.52
N PHE A 25 -26.88 -4.52 14.18
CA PHE A 25 -26.08 -3.39 13.75
C PHE A 25 -24.61 -3.82 13.76
N SER A 26 -24.18 -4.48 12.68
CA SER A 26 -22.76 -4.71 12.47
C SER A 26 -22.13 -3.36 12.13
N GLN A 27 -21.46 -2.76 13.10
CA GLN A 27 -20.65 -1.59 12.85
C GLN A 27 -19.47 -2.02 11.98
N GLU A 28 -19.40 -1.49 10.77
CA GLU A 28 -18.27 -1.77 9.88
C GLU A 28 -17.07 -0.92 10.31
N ALA A 29 -15.89 -1.53 10.40
CA ALA A 29 -14.64 -0.82 10.69
C ALA A 29 -14.01 -0.19 9.44
N PHE A 30 -14.39 -0.65 8.24
CA PHE A 30 -13.90 -0.14 6.97
C PHE A 30 -14.85 -0.46 5.82
N ALA A 31 -14.69 0.24 4.72
CA ALA A 31 -15.41 -0.01 3.48
C ALA A 31 -14.50 0.14 2.26
N PHE A 32 -14.85 -0.54 1.16
CA PHE A 32 -14.17 -0.34 -0.12
C PHE A 32 -15.05 0.45 -1.09
N PHE A 33 -14.40 1.36 -1.82
CA PHE A 33 -15.04 2.09 -2.91
C PHE A 33 -14.19 1.98 -4.19
N THR A 34 -14.83 2.18 -5.33
CA THR A 34 -14.14 2.38 -6.61
C THR A 34 -13.77 3.85 -6.77
N GLN A 35 -12.92 4.18 -7.73
CA GLN A 35 -12.53 5.56 -8.07
C GLN A 35 -13.73 6.53 -8.27
N ASN A 36 -14.89 6.01 -8.66
CA ASN A 36 -16.10 6.81 -8.90
C ASN A 36 -17.04 6.84 -7.68
N GLY A 37 -16.55 6.50 -6.49
CA GLY A 37 -17.31 6.53 -5.24
C GLY A 37 -18.35 5.41 -5.10
N LYS A 38 -18.40 4.44 -6.01
CA LYS A 38 -19.34 3.31 -5.89
C LYS A 38 -18.79 2.30 -4.88
N ARG A 39 -19.58 1.97 -3.87
CA ARG A 39 -19.23 0.92 -2.91
C ARG A 39 -18.92 -0.40 -3.60
N THR A 40 -17.91 -1.10 -3.12
CA THR A 40 -17.42 -2.34 -3.68
C THR A 40 -16.99 -3.32 -2.58
N SER A 41 -16.39 -4.44 -2.93
CA SER A 41 -16.01 -5.47 -1.97
C SER A 41 -14.56 -5.89 -2.11
N TYR A 42 -13.98 -6.38 -1.03
CA TYR A 42 -12.67 -7.02 -1.01
C TYR A 42 -12.57 -8.15 -2.05
N ARG A 43 -13.64 -8.94 -2.24
CA ARG A 43 -13.69 -9.99 -3.27
C ARG A 43 -13.47 -9.44 -4.68
N LYS A 44 -14.02 -8.26 -4.99
CA LYS A 44 -13.82 -7.60 -6.30
C LYS A 44 -12.40 -7.07 -6.43
N LEU A 45 -11.85 -6.47 -5.37
CA LEU A 45 -10.46 -6.04 -5.30
C LEU A 45 -9.53 -7.22 -5.58
N LEU A 46 -9.63 -8.32 -4.82
CA LEU A 46 -8.81 -9.53 -4.99
C LEU A 46 -8.89 -10.08 -6.42
N ARG A 47 -10.09 -10.12 -7.01
CA ARG A 47 -10.27 -10.59 -8.39
C ARG A 47 -9.55 -9.70 -9.41
N LYS A 48 -9.51 -8.38 -9.18
CA LYS A 48 -8.79 -7.43 -10.04
C LYS A 48 -7.28 -7.53 -9.81
N SER A 49 -6.84 -7.63 -8.55
CA SER A 49 -5.43 -7.81 -8.20
C SER A 49 -4.81 -9.03 -8.89
N LYS A 50 -5.52 -10.15 -8.97
CA LYS A 50 -5.06 -11.37 -9.67
C LYS A 50 -4.77 -11.17 -11.16
N LYS A 51 -5.30 -10.11 -11.78
CA LYS A 51 -5.13 -9.80 -13.21
C LYS A 51 -4.12 -8.68 -13.48
N ALA A 52 -3.66 -8.01 -12.44
CA ALA A 52 -2.67 -6.95 -12.52
C ALA A 52 -1.26 -7.53 -12.66
N ASP A 53 -0.35 -6.79 -13.25
CA ASP A 53 1.09 -7.06 -13.22
C ASP A 53 1.71 -6.47 -11.97
N ILE A 54 1.27 -5.27 -11.60
CA ILE A 54 1.68 -4.54 -10.40
C ILE A 54 0.44 -4.18 -9.60
N VAL A 55 0.49 -4.36 -8.28
CA VAL A 55 -0.47 -3.80 -7.33
C VAL A 55 0.28 -2.84 -6.41
N LEU A 56 -0.11 -1.57 -6.43
CA LEU A 56 0.37 -0.55 -5.49
C LEU A 56 -0.64 -0.44 -4.36
N PHE A 57 -0.28 -0.86 -3.16
CA PHE A 57 -1.11 -0.75 -1.97
C PHE A 57 -0.67 0.48 -1.18
N GLY A 58 -1.44 1.55 -1.31
CA GLY A 58 -1.24 2.82 -0.61
C GLY A 58 -1.86 2.76 0.80
N GLU A 59 -1.02 2.80 1.80
CA GLU A 59 -1.39 2.71 3.22
C GLU A 59 -1.32 4.07 3.93
N TYR A 60 -1.97 4.17 5.09
CA TYR A 60 -1.56 5.07 6.16
C TYR A 60 -0.66 4.27 7.11
N HIS A 61 0.57 4.74 7.30
CA HIS A 61 1.65 4.00 7.98
C HIS A 61 1.35 3.57 9.42
N ASN A 62 0.31 4.13 10.03
CA ASN A 62 -0.13 3.79 11.39
C ASN A 62 -1.55 3.18 11.40
N ASN A 63 -2.06 2.72 10.27
CA ASN A 63 -3.44 2.20 10.21
C ASN A 63 -3.46 0.67 10.29
N PRO A 64 -3.93 0.08 11.41
CA PRO A 64 -3.89 -1.36 11.62
C PRO A 64 -4.79 -2.15 10.65
N ILE A 65 -5.87 -1.53 10.12
CA ILE A 65 -6.74 -2.16 9.12
C ILE A 65 -6.00 -2.29 7.78
N ALA A 66 -5.26 -1.26 7.37
CA ALA A 66 -4.44 -1.33 6.15
C ALA A 66 -3.41 -2.46 6.27
N HIS A 67 -2.63 -2.51 7.36
CA HIS A 67 -1.63 -3.55 7.58
C HIS A 67 -2.22 -4.96 7.65
N TRP A 68 -3.38 -5.12 8.29
CA TRP A 68 -4.08 -6.40 8.28
C TRP A 68 -4.50 -6.82 6.87
N LEU A 69 -5.01 -5.86 6.05
CA LEU A 69 -5.43 -6.12 4.68
C LEU A 69 -4.25 -6.43 3.74
N GLU A 70 -3.08 -5.84 3.96
CA GLU A 70 -1.83 -6.15 3.25
C GLU A 70 -1.43 -7.61 3.45
N VAL A 71 -1.40 -8.06 4.71
CA VAL A 71 -1.15 -9.47 5.07
C VAL A 71 -2.23 -10.37 4.46
N LYS A 72 -3.50 -9.97 4.57
CA LYS A 72 -4.63 -10.74 4.03
C LYS A 72 -4.56 -10.84 2.50
N LEU A 73 -4.33 -9.73 1.81
CA LEU A 73 -4.21 -9.72 0.34
C LEU A 73 -3.05 -10.59 -0.13
N THR A 74 -1.90 -10.50 0.55
CA THR A 74 -0.74 -11.35 0.26
C THR A 74 -1.11 -12.83 0.39
N LYS A 75 -1.76 -13.24 1.50
CA LYS A 75 -2.22 -14.62 1.71
C LYS A 75 -3.19 -15.09 0.61
N ASP A 76 -4.16 -14.26 0.25
CA ASP A 76 -5.19 -14.62 -0.72
C ASP A 76 -4.66 -14.66 -2.18
N LEU A 77 -3.50 -14.06 -2.43
CA LEU A 77 -2.78 -14.12 -3.71
C LEU A 77 -1.85 -15.34 -3.82
N LEU A 78 -1.47 -15.97 -2.71
CA LEU A 78 -0.64 -17.19 -2.70
C LEU A 78 -1.21 -18.28 -3.59
N GLY A 79 -0.33 -18.94 -4.35
CA GLY A 79 -0.71 -20.04 -5.24
C GLY A 79 -1.58 -19.65 -6.44
N LYS A 80 -1.87 -18.34 -6.64
CA LYS A 80 -2.64 -17.86 -7.80
C LYS A 80 -1.74 -17.39 -8.94
N ARG A 81 -0.61 -16.79 -8.62
CA ARG A 81 0.47 -16.39 -9.53
C ARG A 81 1.78 -16.42 -8.78
N SER A 82 2.92 -16.44 -9.51
CA SER A 82 4.21 -16.13 -8.89
C SER A 82 4.14 -14.73 -8.29
N LEU A 83 4.40 -14.59 -7.00
CA LEU A 83 4.27 -13.35 -6.25
C LEU A 83 5.65 -12.82 -5.88
N ILE A 84 5.87 -11.55 -6.17
CA ILE A 84 7.04 -10.77 -5.77
C ILE A 84 6.51 -9.66 -4.88
N LEU A 85 7.13 -9.47 -3.73
CA LEU A 85 6.77 -8.43 -2.77
C LEU A 85 7.77 -7.28 -2.83
N GLY A 86 7.34 -6.08 -2.50
CA GLY A 86 8.22 -4.93 -2.36
C GLY A 86 7.61 -3.93 -1.40
N ALA A 87 8.44 -3.11 -0.76
CA ALA A 87 7.94 -2.15 0.19
C ALA A 87 8.82 -0.89 0.27
N GLU A 88 8.16 0.27 0.40
CA GLU A 88 8.78 1.56 0.69
C GLU A 88 9.61 1.54 1.98
N MET A 89 9.18 0.75 2.96
CA MET A 89 9.75 0.69 4.30
C MET A 89 11.16 0.09 4.35
N PHE A 90 11.62 -0.49 3.23
CA PHE A 90 12.98 -1.02 3.09
C PHE A 90 13.76 -0.23 2.05
N GLU A 91 14.90 0.32 2.49
CA GLU A 91 15.84 1.05 1.65
C GLU A 91 16.73 0.08 0.87
N ARG A 92 17.07 0.40 -0.40
CA ARG A 92 17.84 -0.50 -1.31
C ARG A 92 19.12 -1.06 -0.69
N ASP A 93 19.84 -0.27 0.11
CA ASP A 93 21.08 -0.67 0.77
C ASP A 93 20.87 -1.59 1.98
N ASN A 94 19.62 -1.93 2.30
CA ASN A 94 19.28 -2.94 3.31
C ASN A 94 18.84 -4.29 2.70
N GLN A 95 18.93 -4.46 1.36
CA GLN A 95 18.48 -5.68 0.70
C GLN A 95 19.19 -6.93 1.22
N ASP A 96 20.51 -6.88 1.39
CA ASP A 96 21.30 -8.04 1.85
C ASP A 96 20.86 -8.52 3.23
N ALA A 97 20.56 -7.58 4.16
CA ALA A 97 20.06 -7.91 5.49
C ALA A 97 18.65 -8.52 5.43
N LEU A 98 17.78 -7.96 4.57
CA LEU A 98 16.44 -8.47 4.37
C LEU A 98 16.47 -9.88 3.76
N ASP A 99 17.30 -10.12 2.75
CA ASP A 99 17.48 -11.44 2.14
C ASP A 99 18.02 -12.46 3.15
N GLY A 100 19.02 -12.06 3.96
CA GLY A 100 19.56 -12.91 5.02
C GLY A 100 18.48 -13.33 6.02
N TYR A 101 17.60 -12.42 6.40
CA TYR A 101 16.48 -12.72 7.29
C TYR A 101 15.45 -13.66 6.63
N LEU A 102 15.07 -13.40 5.39
CA LEU A 102 14.12 -14.22 4.66
C LEU A 102 14.65 -15.67 4.45
N GLN A 103 15.93 -15.82 4.15
CA GLN A 103 16.60 -17.10 3.97
C GLN A 103 16.92 -17.81 5.31
N GLY A 104 16.83 -17.11 6.44
CA GLY A 104 17.15 -17.66 7.76
C GLY A 104 18.63 -17.73 8.10
N THR A 105 19.49 -17.06 7.32
CA THR A 105 20.95 -16.95 7.62
C THR A 105 21.23 -15.96 8.74
N ILE A 106 20.33 -15.02 8.98
CA ILE A 106 20.30 -14.16 10.18
C ILE A 106 18.93 -14.25 10.85
N ASP A 107 18.92 -14.01 12.16
CA ASP A 107 17.70 -13.92 12.96
C ASP A 107 17.14 -12.48 13.00
N GLN A 108 16.08 -12.25 13.78
CA GLN A 108 15.49 -10.92 13.95
C GLN A 108 16.48 -9.90 14.52
N LYS A 109 17.34 -10.32 15.46
CA LYS A 109 18.35 -9.44 16.05
C LYS A 109 19.39 -9.01 14.99
N GLY A 110 19.76 -9.91 14.11
CA GLY A 110 20.62 -9.61 12.96
C GLY A 110 19.98 -8.57 12.04
N LEU A 111 18.69 -8.75 11.68
CA LEU A 111 17.95 -7.79 10.87
C LEU A 111 17.83 -6.42 11.57
N ASP A 112 17.50 -6.39 12.87
CA ASP A 112 17.40 -5.15 13.65
C ASP A 112 18.73 -4.38 13.71
N THR A 113 19.87 -5.09 13.61
CA THR A 113 21.21 -4.51 13.67
C THR A 113 21.69 -4.00 12.30
N LEU A 114 21.39 -4.75 11.24
CA LEU A 114 21.97 -4.52 9.89
C LEU A 114 21.08 -3.65 9.01
N ALA A 115 19.76 -3.60 9.28
CA ALA A 115 18.82 -2.81 8.50
C ALA A 115 18.30 -1.60 9.29
N ARG A 116 17.99 -0.53 8.56
CA ARG A 116 17.31 0.65 9.12
C ARG A 116 15.81 0.43 9.09
N LEU A 117 15.31 -0.28 10.10
CA LEU A 117 13.88 -0.55 10.22
C LEU A 117 13.12 0.67 10.75
N TRP A 118 11.90 0.81 10.32
CA TRP A 118 10.99 1.84 10.84
C TRP A 118 10.58 1.53 12.28
N LYS A 119 10.21 2.56 13.05
CA LYS A 119 9.87 2.41 14.49
C LYS A 119 8.72 1.43 14.72
N ASN A 120 7.74 1.41 13.82
CA ASN A 120 6.58 0.54 13.85
C ASN A 120 6.79 -0.81 13.13
N TYR A 121 8.00 -1.14 12.73
CA TYR A 121 8.30 -2.40 12.04
C TYR A 121 7.74 -3.62 12.78
N LYS A 122 7.95 -3.69 14.09
CA LYS A 122 7.57 -4.87 14.89
C LYS A 122 6.07 -5.10 14.94
N THR A 123 5.28 -4.04 14.96
CA THR A 123 3.81 -4.10 15.02
C THR A 123 3.18 -4.23 13.66
N ASP A 124 3.65 -3.46 12.68
CA ASP A 124 2.92 -3.26 11.44
C ASP A 124 3.49 -4.08 10.28
N TYR A 125 4.81 -4.13 10.10
CA TYR A 125 5.43 -4.76 8.93
C TYR A 125 5.99 -6.16 9.19
N LYS A 126 6.42 -6.47 10.43
CA LYS A 126 6.96 -7.78 10.78
C LYS A 126 5.98 -8.93 10.46
N PRO A 127 4.66 -8.85 10.74
CA PRO A 127 3.73 -9.92 10.38
C PRO A 127 3.71 -10.23 8.88
N TRP A 128 3.88 -9.23 8.03
CA TRP A 128 3.94 -9.39 6.58
C TRP A 128 5.30 -9.97 6.13
N VAL A 129 6.40 -9.51 6.72
CA VAL A 129 7.75 -10.06 6.45
C VAL A 129 7.87 -11.50 6.91
N ASP A 130 7.32 -11.84 8.09
CA ASP A 130 7.28 -13.22 8.58
C ASP A 130 6.42 -14.14 7.70
N LEU A 131 5.32 -13.62 7.15
CA LEU A 131 4.54 -14.33 6.14
C LEU A 131 5.41 -14.61 4.91
N ALA A 132 6.12 -13.62 4.39
CA ALA A 132 6.99 -13.78 3.24
C ALA A 132 8.10 -14.82 3.49
N LYS A 133 8.74 -14.76 4.67
CA LYS A 133 9.75 -15.72 5.10
C LYS A 133 9.21 -17.14 5.11
N ARG A 134 8.05 -17.36 5.74
CA ARG A 134 7.40 -18.69 5.83
C ARG A 134 7.02 -19.24 4.47
N GLU A 135 6.49 -18.40 3.59
CA GLU A 135 6.05 -18.77 2.25
C GLU A 135 7.17 -18.70 1.20
N LYS A 136 8.40 -18.40 1.63
CA LYS A 136 9.60 -18.27 0.77
C LYS A 136 9.40 -17.27 -0.38
N LEU A 137 8.70 -16.17 -0.10
CA LEU A 137 8.49 -15.10 -1.08
C LEU A 137 9.65 -14.09 -1.03
N PRO A 138 10.14 -13.60 -2.17
CA PRO A 138 11.11 -12.52 -2.20
C PRO A 138 10.45 -11.21 -1.78
N ILE A 139 11.16 -10.40 -0.99
CA ILE A 139 10.81 -9.00 -0.72
C ILE A 139 11.93 -8.12 -1.29
N VAL A 140 11.56 -7.20 -2.15
CA VAL A 140 12.46 -6.20 -2.72
C VAL A 140 12.45 -4.94 -1.85
N ALA A 141 13.61 -4.53 -1.39
CA ALA A 141 13.82 -3.23 -0.77
C ALA A 141 13.81 -2.15 -1.87
N THR A 142 12.71 -1.42 -1.97
CA THR A 142 12.48 -0.58 -3.14
C THR A 142 12.90 0.87 -2.98
N ASN A 143 12.94 1.37 -1.73
CA ASN A 143 13.13 2.79 -1.49
C ASN A 143 14.60 3.22 -1.58
N ILE A 144 14.78 4.48 -1.86
CA ILE A 144 16.09 5.15 -1.81
C ILE A 144 16.58 5.25 -0.35
N PRO A 145 17.86 5.05 -0.04
CA PRO A 145 18.38 5.38 1.27
C PRO A 145 18.11 6.85 1.65
N ARG A 146 17.55 7.05 2.84
CA ARG A 146 17.07 8.35 3.34
C ARG A 146 18.07 9.48 3.18
N LYS A 147 19.38 9.19 3.26
CA LYS A 147 20.42 10.21 3.11
C LYS A 147 20.35 10.95 1.76
N TYR A 148 19.99 10.25 0.68
CA TYR A 148 19.91 10.87 -0.66
C TYR A 148 18.63 11.68 -0.85
N ALA A 149 17.49 11.22 -0.33
CA ALA A 149 16.27 12.02 -0.31
C ALA A 149 16.47 13.31 0.50
N ASN A 150 17.17 13.22 1.65
CA ASN A 150 17.54 14.39 2.46
C ASN A 150 18.52 15.32 1.73
N LEU A 151 19.45 14.78 0.94
CA LEU A 151 20.36 15.57 0.13
C LEU A 151 19.56 16.40 -0.91
N VAL A 152 18.63 15.76 -1.62
CA VAL A 152 17.74 16.44 -2.57
C VAL A 152 16.86 17.48 -1.87
N TYR A 153 16.29 17.16 -0.72
CA TYR A 153 15.51 18.13 0.06
C TYR A 153 16.31 19.39 0.42
N LYS A 154 17.59 19.22 0.76
CA LYS A 154 18.47 20.35 1.15
C LYS A 154 19.01 21.12 -0.06
N LYS A 155 19.32 20.47 -1.16
CA LYS A 155 20.15 21.03 -2.25
C LYS A 155 19.53 20.91 -3.65
N GLY A 156 18.32 20.32 -3.79
CA GLY A 156 17.71 20.07 -5.11
C GLY A 156 18.29 18.85 -5.82
N LEU A 157 17.69 18.50 -6.98
CA LEU A 157 18.04 17.31 -7.76
C LEU A 157 19.48 17.33 -8.28
N GLN A 158 20.03 18.50 -8.62
CA GLN A 158 21.40 18.65 -9.13
C GLN A 158 22.46 18.12 -8.14
N ALA A 159 22.15 18.03 -6.87
CA ALA A 159 23.06 17.45 -5.89
C ALA A 159 23.36 15.97 -6.13
N LEU A 160 22.51 15.26 -6.88
CA LEU A 160 22.72 13.85 -7.23
C LEU A 160 23.87 13.66 -8.23
N ASP A 161 24.19 14.67 -9.03
CA ASP A 161 25.28 14.61 -10.01
C ASP A 161 26.65 14.51 -9.33
N THR A 162 26.76 14.95 -8.08
CA THR A 162 27.98 14.93 -7.27
C THR A 162 28.20 13.59 -6.54
N LEU A 163 27.25 12.66 -6.63
CA LEU A 163 27.39 11.38 -5.93
C LEU A 163 28.51 10.51 -6.53
N PRO A 164 29.34 9.88 -5.68
CA PRO A 164 30.30 8.90 -6.10
C PRO A 164 29.63 7.78 -6.93
N SER A 165 30.31 7.25 -7.93
CA SER A 165 29.78 6.18 -8.80
C SER A 165 29.30 4.94 -8.00
N ALA A 166 30.01 4.59 -6.93
CA ALA A 166 29.66 3.47 -6.06
C ALA A 166 28.30 3.67 -5.31
N GLU A 167 27.87 4.92 -5.11
CA GLU A 167 26.62 5.25 -4.44
C GLU A 167 25.43 5.35 -5.40
N ARG A 168 25.67 5.55 -6.71
CA ARG A 168 24.61 5.72 -7.71
C ARG A 168 23.73 4.49 -7.87
N LYS A 169 24.19 3.30 -7.51
CA LYS A 169 23.38 2.06 -7.51
C LYS A 169 22.20 2.10 -6.55
N TRP A 170 22.25 3.00 -5.54
CA TRP A 170 21.21 3.11 -4.52
C TRP A 170 20.06 4.05 -4.89
N ILE A 171 20.21 4.79 -5.99
CA ILE A 171 19.19 5.74 -6.47
C ILE A 171 18.69 5.29 -7.84
N VAL A 172 17.62 5.93 -8.32
CA VAL A 172 17.17 5.76 -9.71
C VAL A 172 18.28 6.13 -10.67
N SER A 173 18.36 5.43 -11.81
CA SER A 173 19.28 5.77 -12.90
C SER A 173 19.07 7.20 -13.37
N LEU A 174 20.17 7.96 -13.49
CA LEU A 174 20.14 9.36 -13.92
C LEU A 174 20.44 9.47 -15.43
N PRO A 175 19.82 10.41 -16.16
CA PRO A 175 18.77 11.30 -15.70
C PRO A 175 17.41 10.59 -15.57
N PHE A 176 16.53 11.08 -14.69
CA PHE A 176 15.15 10.63 -14.60
C PHE A 176 14.19 11.81 -14.82
N PRO A 177 12.98 11.59 -15.37
CA PRO A 177 12.03 12.66 -15.62
C PRO A 177 11.48 13.21 -14.30
N TYR A 178 11.35 14.53 -14.20
CA TYR A 178 10.69 15.22 -13.10
C TYR A 178 9.66 16.21 -13.65
N ASP A 179 8.42 16.11 -13.17
CA ASP A 179 7.35 17.05 -13.49
C ASP A 179 6.80 17.64 -12.18
N GLY A 180 7.25 18.83 -11.84
CA GLY A 180 6.84 19.54 -10.63
C GLY A 180 5.38 20.03 -10.63
N ASN A 181 4.65 19.93 -11.78
CA ASN A 181 3.26 20.33 -11.93
C ASN A 181 2.27 19.19 -11.64
N LEU A 182 2.75 18.00 -11.29
CA LEU A 182 1.86 16.95 -10.80
C LEU A 182 1.09 17.45 -9.57
N SER A 183 -0.22 17.26 -9.55
CA SER A 183 -1.10 17.86 -8.53
C SER A 183 -0.73 17.48 -7.09
N GLN A 184 -0.18 16.29 -6.88
CA GLN A 184 0.31 15.86 -5.56
C GLN A 184 1.59 16.63 -5.17
N TYR A 185 2.49 16.90 -6.12
CA TYR A 185 3.67 17.71 -5.87
C TYR A 185 3.33 19.18 -5.63
N GLU A 186 2.35 19.72 -6.36
CA GLU A 186 1.82 21.06 -6.10
C GLU A 186 1.19 21.18 -4.71
N LYS A 187 0.44 20.17 -4.25
CA LYS A 187 -0.07 20.13 -2.89
C LYS A 187 1.06 20.11 -1.86
N MET A 188 2.12 19.32 -2.11
CA MET A 188 3.28 19.27 -1.23
C MET A 188 3.99 20.63 -1.09
N LYS A 189 4.16 21.36 -2.18
CA LYS A 189 4.73 22.70 -2.15
C LYS A 189 3.96 23.62 -1.21
N LYS A 190 2.62 23.58 -1.29
CA LYS A 190 1.72 24.38 -0.43
C LYS A 190 1.77 23.99 1.04
N MET A 191 2.05 22.72 1.35
CA MET A 191 2.13 22.20 2.71
C MET A 191 3.53 22.40 3.33
N ALA A 192 4.54 22.64 2.54
CA ALA A 192 5.93 22.76 2.98
C ALA A 192 6.15 24.02 3.81
N ARG A 193 6.65 23.88 5.03
CA ARG A 193 7.08 25.03 5.86
C ARG A 193 8.45 25.57 5.44
N HIS A 194 9.31 24.69 4.91
CA HIS A 194 10.66 25.01 4.46
C HIS A 194 10.94 24.30 3.14
N ASN A 195 11.75 24.92 2.28
CA ASN A 195 12.16 24.37 0.98
C ASN A 195 10.99 23.85 0.12
N PRO A 196 9.95 24.66 -0.16
CA PRO A 196 8.75 24.20 -0.85
C PRO A 196 9.04 23.59 -2.21
N GLU A 197 10.04 24.08 -2.94
CA GLU A 197 10.42 23.52 -4.24
C GLU A 197 11.15 22.19 -4.12
N ASN A 198 11.95 21.98 -3.08
CA ASN A 198 12.77 20.78 -2.93
C ASN A 198 11.99 19.61 -2.28
N LEU A 199 10.89 19.88 -1.55
CA LEU A 199 10.10 18.81 -0.94
C LEU A 199 9.51 17.86 -1.98
N PRO A 200 8.85 18.35 -3.06
CA PRO A 200 8.41 17.46 -4.15
C PRO A 200 9.57 16.79 -4.89
N MET A 201 10.72 17.43 -5.02
CA MET A 201 11.90 16.80 -5.63
C MET A 201 12.40 15.62 -4.79
N ALA A 202 12.41 15.77 -3.46
CA ALA A 202 12.76 14.68 -2.55
C ALA A 202 11.73 13.55 -2.53
N GLN A 203 10.46 13.84 -2.79
CA GLN A 203 9.44 12.82 -3.02
C GLN A 203 9.64 12.14 -4.37
N ALA A 204 9.87 12.92 -5.41
CA ALA A 204 10.04 12.43 -6.78
C ALA A 204 11.20 11.42 -6.91
N ILE A 205 12.34 11.68 -6.26
CA ILE A 205 13.47 10.74 -6.28
C ILE A 205 13.13 9.42 -5.57
N LYS A 206 12.31 9.44 -4.50
CA LYS A 206 11.80 8.23 -3.86
C LYS A 206 10.89 7.46 -4.81
N ASP A 207 9.88 8.14 -5.39
CA ASP A 207 8.91 7.56 -6.31
C ASP A 207 9.59 6.92 -7.53
N ALA A 208 10.53 7.64 -8.14
CA ALA A 208 11.31 7.16 -9.28
C ALA A 208 12.17 5.94 -8.92
N THR A 209 12.81 5.96 -7.74
CA THR A 209 13.63 4.84 -7.27
C THR A 209 12.79 3.61 -6.99
N MET A 210 11.63 3.76 -6.34
CA MET A 210 10.70 2.65 -6.10
C MET A 210 10.14 2.09 -7.40
N ALA A 211 9.74 2.95 -8.33
CA ALA A 211 9.26 2.51 -9.64
C ALA A 211 10.32 1.73 -10.44
N GLU A 212 11.57 2.19 -10.43
CA GLU A 212 12.68 1.46 -11.05
C GLU A 212 12.92 0.11 -10.37
N SER A 213 12.90 0.05 -9.03
CA SER A 213 13.04 -1.20 -8.28
C SER A 213 11.93 -2.19 -8.65
N ILE A 214 10.69 -1.73 -8.73
CA ILE A 214 9.54 -2.56 -9.10
C ILE A 214 9.72 -3.10 -10.52
N GLU A 215 10.03 -2.24 -11.50
CA GLU A 215 10.17 -2.65 -12.89
C GLU A 215 11.32 -3.64 -13.09
N THR A 216 12.48 -3.36 -12.47
CA THR A 216 13.68 -4.22 -12.59
C THR A 216 13.45 -5.62 -12.03
N HIS A 217 12.67 -5.75 -10.96
CA HIS A 217 12.40 -7.04 -10.32
C HIS A 217 11.11 -7.71 -10.80
N TYR A 218 10.23 -6.98 -11.49
CA TYR A 218 9.05 -7.57 -12.09
C TYR A 218 9.42 -8.60 -13.16
N LYS A 219 8.81 -9.77 -13.09
CA LYS A 219 8.96 -10.83 -14.10
C LYS A 219 7.64 -11.02 -14.84
N LYS A 220 7.68 -11.03 -16.17
CA LYS A 220 6.48 -11.27 -16.99
C LYS A 220 5.75 -12.53 -16.51
N GLY A 221 4.46 -12.40 -16.25
CA GLY A 221 3.65 -13.49 -15.72
C GLY A 221 3.58 -13.56 -14.19
N SER A 222 4.47 -12.87 -13.44
CA SER A 222 4.34 -12.69 -11.99
C SER A 222 3.36 -11.56 -11.65
N LEU A 223 3.08 -11.42 -10.38
CA LEU A 223 2.42 -10.25 -9.79
C LEU A 223 3.38 -9.62 -8.80
N PHE A 224 3.66 -8.34 -8.95
CA PHE A 224 4.42 -7.57 -7.98
C PHE A 224 3.46 -6.80 -7.06
N LEU A 225 3.43 -7.15 -5.77
CA LEU A 225 2.67 -6.42 -4.75
C LEU A 225 3.62 -5.48 -4.01
N HIS A 226 3.37 -4.18 -4.11
CA HIS A 226 4.17 -3.14 -3.48
C HIS A 226 3.37 -2.42 -2.40
N LEU A 227 3.94 -2.32 -1.19
CA LEU A 227 3.40 -1.54 -0.08
C LEU A 227 4.09 -0.17 -0.03
N ASN A 228 3.29 0.90 -0.01
CA ASN A 228 3.81 2.27 0.07
C ASN A 228 2.80 3.17 0.78
N GLY A 229 3.26 4.27 1.36
CA GLY A 229 2.35 5.30 1.82
C GLY A 229 1.46 5.80 0.68
N SER A 230 0.17 6.00 0.93
CA SER A 230 -0.83 6.31 -0.10
C SER A 230 -0.41 7.48 -1.00
N TYR A 231 0.25 8.47 -0.42
CA TYR A 231 0.74 9.66 -1.14
C TYR A 231 1.70 9.36 -2.30
N HIS A 232 2.39 8.19 -2.26
CA HIS A 232 3.30 7.74 -3.31
C HIS A 232 2.60 7.17 -4.55
N SER A 233 1.29 6.91 -4.50
CA SER A 233 0.53 6.33 -5.62
C SER A 233 -0.85 6.98 -5.86
N ASP A 234 -1.27 7.90 -4.98
CA ASP A 234 -2.55 8.58 -5.07
C ASP A 234 -2.70 9.38 -6.38
N PHE A 235 -3.92 9.39 -6.89
CA PHE A 235 -4.32 10.06 -8.13
C PHE A 235 -3.52 9.59 -9.35
N PHE A 236 -3.03 8.33 -9.31
CA PHE A 236 -2.21 7.74 -10.39
C PHE A 236 -0.93 8.54 -10.65
N GLN A 237 -0.36 9.14 -9.60
CA GLN A 237 0.88 9.91 -9.63
C GLN A 237 2.01 9.17 -8.90
N GLY A 238 3.11 9.82 -8.63
CA GLY A 238 4.24 9.22 -7.94
C GLY A 238 4.74 7.94 -8.60
N ILE A 239 4.82 6.83 -7.86
CA ILE A 239 5.29 5.51 -8.35
C ILE A 239 4.52 5.08 -9.60
N TYR A 240 3.19 5.25 -9.62
CA TYR A 240 2.37 4.89 -10.78
C TYR A 240 2.80 5.66 -12.03
N TRP A 241 2.98 6.98 -11.93
CA TRP A 241 3.38 7.84 -13.05
C TRP A 241 4.75 7.42 -13.60
N TYR A 242 5.72 7.13 -12.72
CA TYR A 242 7.05 6.67 -13.13
C TYR A 242 6.99 5.29 -13.80
N LEU A 243 6.22 4.35 -13.27
CA LEU A 243 6.03 3.04 -13.89
C LEU A 243 5.41 3.16 -15.28
N ARG A 244 4.43 4.04 -15.47
CA ARG A 244 3.80 4.29 -16.78
C ARG A 244 4.76 4.91 -17.78
N LYS A 245 5.67 5.78 -17.32
CA LYS A 245 6.73 6.36 -18.17
C LYS A 245 7.77 5.32 -18.59
N ARG A 246 8.12 4.40 -17.70
CA ARG A 246 9.12 3.36 -17.95
C ARG A 246 8.55 2.21 -18.80
N ASN A 247 7.35 1.75 -18.47
CA ASN A 247 6.69 0.65 -19.19
C ASN A 247 5.17 0.89 -19.30
N PRO A 248 4.71 1.48 -20.40
CA PRO A 248 3.30 1.79 -20.61
C PRO A 248 2.40 0.55 -20.74
N ASN A 249 2.95 -0.65 -20.93
CA ASN A 249 2.17 -1.88 -21.11
C ASN A 249 1.80 -2.59 -19.80
N LEU A 250 2.37 -2.19 -18.66
CA LEU A 250 2.08 -2.78 -17.36
C LEU A 250 0.61 -2.57 -16.98
N LYS A 251 -0.02 -3.63 -16.49
CA LYS A 251 -1.35 -3.57 -15.87
C LYS A 251 -1.19 -3.25 -14.39
N ILE A 252 -1.26 -1.97 -14.06
CA ILE A 252 -1.10 -1.48 -12.70
C ILE A 252 -2.47 -1.31 -12.07
N LEU A 253 -2.66 -1.83 -10.85
CA LEU A 253 -3.82 -1.62 -10.00
C LEU A 253 -3.39 -0.81 -8.78
N THR A 254 -4.13 0.23 -8.46
CA THR A 254 -3.88 1.05 -7.27
C THR A 254 -4.95 0.81 -6.20
N ILE A 255 -4.50 0.75 -4.96
CA ILE A 255 -5.34 0.77 -3.76
C ILE A 255 -4.86 1.96 -2.95
N SER A 256 -5.77 2.76 -2.42
CA SER A 256 -5.43 3.87 -1.53
C SER A 256 -6.22 3.76 -0.24
N THR A 257 -5.59 4.05 0.88
CA THR A 257 -6.23 4.13 2.20
C THR A 257 -6.64 5.57 2.47
N LEU A 258 -7.85 5.76 2.99
CA LEU A 258 -8.43 7.03 3.38
C LEU A 258 -9.11 6.89 4.73
N SER A 259 -9.03 7.91 5.59
CA SER A 259 -9.78 8.00 6.84
C SER A 259 -10.88 9.03 6.69
N GLN A 260 -12.11 8.68 7.11
CA GLN A 260 -13.26 9.60 7.14
C GLN A 260 -14.30 9.14 8.17
N SER A 261 -15.16 10.07 8.60
CA SER A 261 -16.18 9.83 9.63
C SER A 261 -17.36 8.95 9.20
N SER A 262 -17.52 8.68 7.93
CA SER A 262 -18.61 7.85 7.42
C SER A 262 -18.15 6.84 6.42
N LEU A 263 -18.50 5.58 6.65
CA LEU A 263 -18.24 4.46 5.74
C LEU A 263 -19.35 4.24 4.71
N LYS A 264 -20.42 5.04 4.74
CA LYS A 264 -21.60 4.86 3.87
C LYS A 264 -21.35 5.40 2.46
N LYS A 265 -20.61 6.49 2.34
CA LYS A 265 -20.36 7.19 1.07
C LYS A 265 -18.93 7.74 1.05
N LEU A 266 -18.24 7.58 -0.08
CA LEU A 266 -16.92 8.15 -0.29
C LEU A 266 -17.02 9.69 -0.38
N SER A 267 -16.10 10.41 0.23
CA SER A 267 -15.91 11.85 0.03
C SER A 267 -15.65 12.15 -1.44
N SER A 268 -16.27 13.20 -1.98
CA SER A 268 -16.07 13.63 -3.37
C SER A 268 -14.62 14.01 -3.70
N GLU A 269 -13.88 14.47 -2.70
CA GLU A 269 -12.46 14.84 -2.82
C GLU A 269 -11.56 13.63 -3.12
N ALA A 270 -12.01 12.43 -2.74
CA ALA A 270 -11.29 11.18 -2.99
C ALA A 270 -11.66 10.52 -4.33
N TYR A 271 -12.58 11.10 -5.09
CA TYR A 271 -12.89 10.56 -6.42
C TYR A 271 -11.67 10.64 -7.33
N GLY A 272 -11.39 9.55 -8.03
CA GLY A 272 -10.21 9.44 -8.88
C GLY A 272 -8.90 9.15 -8.16
N GLN A 273 -8.91 8.96 -6.82
CA GLN A 273 -7.69 8.77 -6.04
C GLN A 273 -6.99 7.44 -6.34
N ALA A 274 -7.75 6.35 -6.51
CA ALA A 274 -7.21 5.04 -6.86
C ALA A 274 -8.29 4.16 -7.51
N ASP A 275 -7.92 3.03 -8.12
CA ASP A 275 -8.87 2.03 -8.63
C ASP A 275 -9.78 1.49 -7.52
N PHE A 276 -9.21 1.27 -6.34
CA PHE A 276 -9.90 0.91 -5.10
C PHE A 276 -9.48 1.83 -3.96
N ILE A 277 -10.45 2.31 -3.22
CA ILE A 277 -10.23 3.17 -2.05
C ILE A 277 -10.72 2.38 -0.83
N LEU A 278 -9.80 2.09 0.07
CA LEU A 278 -10.05 1.56 1.41
C LEU A 278 -10.37 2.74 2.32
N VAL A 279 -11.60 2.86 2.73
CA VAL A 279 -12.02 3.86 3.72
C VAL A 279 -12.05 3.21 5.08
N VAL A 280 -11.32 3.79 6.03
CA VAL A 280 -11.27 3.37 7.43
C VAL A 280 -11.97 4.44 8.27
N ASP A 281 -12.66 4.02 9.31
CA ASP A 281 -13.30 4.95 10.26
C ASP A 281 -12.23 5.83 10.92
N GLU A 282 -12.47 7.14 11.00
CA GLU A 282 -11.51 8.08 11.58
C GLU A 282 -11.28 7.89 13.08
N ASP A 283 -12.25 7.22 13.77
CA ASP A 283 -12.11 6.86 15.18
C ASP A 283 -11.14 5.68 15.40
N MET A 284 -10.65 5.06 14.32
CA MET A 284 -9.69 3.97 14.43
C MET A 284 -8.37 4.45 15.05
N THR A 285 -8.00 3.85 16.17
CA THR A 285 -6.73 4.12 16.85
C THR A 285 -5.55 3.70 15.97
N GLY A 286 -4.56 4.57 15.84
CA GLY A 286 -3.30 4.25 15.17
C GLY A 286 -2.49 3.19 15.92
N SER A 287 -1.61 2.49 15.20
CA SER A 287 -0.74 1.45 15.77
C SER A 287 0.46 2.02 16.54
N TYR A 288 0.76 3.31 16.39
CA TYR A 288 1.82 4.03 17.09
C TYR A 288 1.56 5.55 17.11
#